data_57c6cdde6bc499bc77082b3278e4e48c
#
_entry.id   57c6cdde6bc499bc77082b3278e4e48c
#
_cell.length_a   1.000
_cell.length_b   1.000
_cell.length_c   1.000
_cell.angle_alpha   90.00
_cell.angle_beta   90.00
_cell.angle_gamma   90.00
#
_symmetry.space_group_name_H-M   'P 1'
#
loop_
_entity.id
_entity.type
_entity.pdbx_description
1 polymer ?
#
loop_
_entity_poly.entity_id
_entity_poly.type
_entity_poly.pdbx_seq_one_letter_code
_entity_poly.pdbx_strand_id
1 'polypeptide(L)'
;TEAEKTDRIRILFQHSCSGMDLESGTVFITNEVNGDQVTLQGTPVIAADGSGSAVRESMIESGHISGSFDPLGHSYKELSIPPDKSDEFQLEPNALHIWPRGKFMLIALPNMDRSFTVTLFLPNTGDISFSTVRSLDDLNSLFEKNFPDILKLMPSLQTDYFSNPTGKLGTVRCSQWNVNESVLIGDAAHAVVPFFGQGMNASFEDCTVLNQMIDSSVGWKDLFESFSIKRKIDGDAIADMALENYIEMRDSVNKDRFLNQRDLERQLELKFPDQFISRYS
;
A
#
# COMPACT_ATOMS: atom_id res chain seq x y z
N THR A 1 2.12 -23.42 -6.32
CA THR A 1 3.13 -22.36 -6.16
C THR A 1 4.54 -22.95 -6.14
N GLU A 2 5.61 -22.14 -6.30
CA GLU A 2 6.99 -22.62 -6.15
C GLU A 2 7.23 -23.17 -4.75
N ALA A 3 6.63 -22.59 -3.72
CA ALA A 3 6.72 -23.07 -2.35
C ALA A 3 6.19 -24.50 -2.17
N GLU A 4 5.12 -24.87 -2.89
CA GLU A 4 4.53 -26.22 -2.82
C GLU A 4 5.38 -27.30 -3.50
N LYS A 5 6.36 -26.91 -4.30
CA LYS A 5 7.28 -27.84 -4.96
C LYS A 5 8.40 -28.37 -4.06
N THR A 6 8.49 -27.85 -2.83
CA THR A 6 9.52 -28.26 -1.87
C THR A 6 8.89 -28.81 -0.60
N ASP A 7 9.40 -29.95 -0.12
CA ASP A 7 8.99 -30.57 1.16
C ASP A 7 9.46 -29.78 2.40
N ARG A 8 10.20 -28.69 2.19
CA ARG A 8 10.75 -27.86 3.26
C ARG A 8 9.83 -26.73 3.68
N ILE A 9 8.76 -26.44 2.89
CA ILE A 9 7.83 -25.36 3.14
C ILE A 9 6.44 -25.94 3.38
N ARG A 10 5.83 -25.57 4.49
CA ARG A 10 4.45 -25.89 4.80
C ARG A 10 3.61 -24.60 4.79
N ILE A 11 2.58 -24.55 3.95
CA ILE A 11 1.64 -23.44 3.87
C ILE A 11 0.36 -23.83 4.61
N LEU A 12 -0.08 -23.00 5.54
CA LEU A 12 -1.34 -23.16 6.25
C LEU A 12 -2.33 -22.14 5.68
N PHE A 13 -3.16 -22.56 4.73
CA PHE A 13 -4.24 -21.76 4.20
C PHE A 13 -5.40 -21.63 5.20
N GLN A 14 -6.17 -20.54 5.09
CA GLN A 14 -7.32 -20.27 5.96
C GLN A 14 -6.94 -20.20 7.46
N HIS A 15 -5.74 -19.70 7.72
CA HIS A 15 -5.25 -19.45 9.06
C HIS A 15 -4.76 -18.01 9.17
N SER A 16 -5.20 -17.31 10.20
CA SER A 16 -4.74 -15.96 10.55
C SER A 16 -3.86 -15.97 11.79
N CYS A 17 -2.86 -15.10 11.81
CA CYS A 17 -2.09 -14.83 13.01
C CYS A 17 -2.88 -13.89 13.90
N SER A 18 -3.05 -14.24 15.17
CA SER A 18 -3.75 -13.41 16.16
C SER A 18 -2.81 -12.77 17.20
N GLY A 19 -1.51 -13.03 17.10
CA GLY A 19 -0.47 -12.46 17.98
C GLY A 19 0.68 -13.43 18.22
N MET A 20 1.62 -13.01 19.07
CA MET A 20 2.71 -13.89 19.49
C MET A 20 3.20 -13.56 20.92
N ASP A 21 3.74 -14.57 21.56
CA ASP A 21 4.56 -14.44 22.76
C ASP A 21 6.02 -14.25 22.33
N LEU A 22 6.56 -13.07 22.58
CA LEU A 22 7.89 -12.65 22.13
C LEU A 22 9.04 -13.29 22.92
N GLU A 23 8.78 -13.81 24.12
CA GLU A 23 9.79 -14.47 24.96
C GLU A 23 9.97 -15.93 24.54
N SER A 24 8.87 -16.63 24.32
CA SER A 24 8.90 -18.05 23.92
C SER A 24 8.98 -18.28 22.41
N GLY A 25 8.75 -17.27 21.58
CA GLY A 25 8.62 -17.42 20.13
C GLY A 25 7.34 -18.16 19.71
N THR A 26 6.31 -18.18 20.56
CA THR A 26 5.04 -18.85 20.26
C THR A 26 4.12 -17.94 19.47
N VAL A 27 3.73 -18.35 18.27
CA VAL A 27 2.77 -17.66 17.40
C VAL A 27 1.37 -18.25 17.61
N PHE A 28 0.38 -17.38 17.85
CA PHE A 28 -1.02 -17.75 18.00
C PHE A 28 -1.73 -17.65 16.66
N ILE A 29 -2.40 -18.72 16.27
CA ILE A 29 -3.04 -18.86 14.95
C ILE A 29 -4.48 -19.30 15.13
N THR A 30 -5.38 -18.68 14.37
CA THR A 30 -6.79 -19.03 14.31
C THR A 30 -7.10 -19.67 12.96
N ASN A 31 -7.71 -20.84 12.98
CA ASN A 31 -8.28 -21.44 11.78
C ASN A 31 -9.61 -20.72 11.44
N GLU A 32 -9.64 -20.04 10.31
CA GLU A 32 -10.79 -19.20 9.87
C GLU A 32 -12.02 -20.01 9.47
N VAL A 33 -11.88 -21.33 9.30
CA VAL A 33 -13.01 -22.19 8.91
C VAL A 33 -13.83 -22.62 10.12
N ASN A 34 -13.16 -23.00 11.22
CA ASN A 34 -13.80 -23.60 12.38
C ASN A 34 -13.56 -22.84 13.70
N GLY A 35 -12.73 -21.80 13.66
CA GLY A 35 -12.40 -20.99 14.83
C GLY A 35 -11.41 -21.62 15.81
N ASP A 36 -10.82 -22.78 15.48
CA ASP A 36 -9.86 -23.45 16.36
C ASP A 36 -8.60 -22.60 16.54
N GLN A 37 -8.11 -22.56 17.78
CA GLN A 37 -6.84 -21.91 18.13
C GLN A 37 -5.72 -22.94 18.03
N VAL A 38 -4.67 -22.58 17.31
CA VAL A 38 -3.44 -23.38 17.14
C VAL A 38 -2.26 -22.54 17.54
N THR A 39 -1.29 -23.13 18.20
CA THR A 39 0.00 -22.48 18.49
C THR A 39 1.10 -23.11 17.67
N LEU A 40 1.96 -22.29 17.09
CA LEU A 40 3.21 -22.71 16.48
C LEU A 40 4.36 -22.13 17.30
N GLN A 41 5.31 -22.99 17.65
CA GLN A 41 6.51 -22.57 18.33
C GLN A 41 7.70 -22.70 17.39
N GLY A 42 8.50 -21.67 17.31
CA GLY A 42 9.71 -21.66 16.51
C GLY A 42 10.33 -20.27 16.38
N THR A 43 11.62 -20.27 16.23
CA THR A 43 12.43 -19.09 15.92
C THR A 43 13.34 -19.40 14.74
N PRO A 44 13.63 -18.44 13.87
CA PRO A 44 13.17 -17.06 13.89
C PRO A 44 11.73 -16.91 13.41
N VAL A 45 11.09 -15.78 13.75
CA VAL A 45 9.79 -15.37 13.23
C VAL A 45 9.95 -14.15 12.34
N ILE A 46 9.49 -14.24 11.08
CA ILE A 46 9.43 -13.13 10.14
C ILE A 46 7.96 -12.81 9.90
N ALA A 47 7.51 -11.68 10.41
CA ALA A 47 6.12 -11.25 10.31
C ALA A 47 5.93 -10.36 9.07
N ALA A 48 5.12 -10.84 8.13
CA ALA A 48 4.70 -10.17 6.90
C ALA A 48 3.16 -10.13 6.82
N ASP A 49 2.51 -9.92 7.96
CA ASP A 49 1.06 -10.03 8.17
C ASP A 49 0.31 -8.72 7.89
N GLY A 50 0.96 -7.80 7.15
CA GLY A 50 0.32 -6.63 6.56
C GLY A 50 0.14 -5.45 7.52
N SER A 51 -0.56 -4.40 7.05
CA SER A 51 -0.74 -3.16 7.81
C SER A 51 -1.50 -3.32 9.13
N GLY A 52 -2.28 -4.38 9.26
CA GLY A 52 -2.98 -4.77 10.49
C GLY A 52 -2.22 -5.79 11.33
N SER A 53 -0.90 -5.87 11.24
CA SER A 53 -0.04 -6.89 11.85
C SER A 53 -0.34 -7.15 13.33
N ALA A 54 -0.73 -8.39 13.63
CA ALA A 54 -0.95 -8.86 15.00
C ALA A 54 0.38 -9.07 15.74
N VAL A 55 1.44 -9.39 15.02
CA VAL A 55 2.79 -9.51 15.59
C VAL A 55 3.31 -8.13 16.01
N ARG A 56 3.13 -7.09 15.17
CA ARG A 56 3.47 -5.71 15.54
C ARG A 56 2.72 -5.28 16.81
N GLU A 57 1.42 -5.58 16.88
CA GLU A 57 0.61 -5.24 18.05
C GLU A 57 1.15 -5.91 19.30
N SER A 58 1.52 -7.20 19.24
CA SER A 58 2.16 -7.91 20.35
C SER A 58 3.49 -7.26 20.77
N MET A 59 4.29 -6.76 19.83
CA MET A 59 5.53 -6.03 20.11
C MET A 59 5.27 -4.69 20.82
N ILE A 60 4.19 -3.99 20.44
CA ILE A 60 3.77 -2.73 21.06
C ILE A 60 3.22 -2.97 22.47
N GLU A 61 2.31 -3.92 22.63
CA GLU A 61 1.68 -4.26 23.92
C GLU A 61 2.70 -4.74 24.96
N SER A 62 3.75 -5.42 24.51
CA SER A 62 4.86 -5.82 25.40
C SER A 62 5.76 -4.66 25.83
N GLY A 63 5.60 -3.46 25.26
CA GLY A 63 6.39 -2.27 25.56
C GLY A 63 7.80 -2.26 24.94
N HIS A 64 8.13 -3.22 24.08
CA HIS A 64 9.45 -3.27 23.44
C HIS A 64 9.60 -2.25 22.31
N ILE A 65 8.52 -1.96 21.58
CA ILE A 65 8.50 -0.96 20.53
C ILE A 65 7.35 0.01 20.71
N SER A 66 7.47 1.19 20.16
CA SER A 66 6.33 2.07 19.90
C SER A 66 6.00 2.05 18.42
N GLY A 67 4.72 2.14 18.09
CA GLY A 67 4.26 2.17 16.72
C GLY A 67 2.93 2.88 16.60
N SER A 68 2.63 3.38 15.39
CA SER A 68 1.37 4.02 15.06
C SER A 68 0.87 3.54 13.71
N PHE A 69 -0.45 3.54 13.57
CA PHE A 69 -1.12 3.60 12.28
C PHE A 69 -1.74 4.99 12.16
N ASP A 70 -1.17 5.82 11.30
CA ASP A 70 -1.60 7.20 11.10
C ASP A 70 -2.61 7.25 9.94
N PRO A 71 -3.93 7.29 10.22
CA PRO A 71 -4.95 7.31 9.18
C PRO A 71 -4.92 8.62 8.41
N LEU A 72 -5.00 8.53 7.08
CA LEU A 72 -4.99 9.70 6.20
C LEU A 72 -6.29 10.53 6.25
N GLY A 73 -7.36 10.02 6.91
CA GLY A 73 -8.69 10.64 6.89
C GLY A 73 -9.43 10.43 5.55
N HIS A 74 -8.83 9.69 4.64
CA HIS A 74 -9.38 9.27 3.35
C HIS A 74 -9.41 7.75 3.28
N SER A 75 -10.28 7.27 2.40
CA SER A 75 -10.36 5.86 2.01
C SER A 75 -10.38 5.77 0.49
N TYR A 76 -10.31 4.56 -0.03
CA TYR A 76 -10.38 4.33 -1.47
C TYR A 76 -11.39 3.24 -1.81
N LYS A 77 -11.86 3.29 -3.05
CA LYS A 77 -12.74 2.30 -3.64
C LYS A 77 -12.20 1.94 -5.02
N GLU A 78 -12.03 0.64 -5.26
CA GLU A 78 -11.65 0.15 -6.59
C GLU A 78 -12.88 0.01 -7.47
N LEU A 79 -12.75 0.51 -8.69
CA LEU A 79 -13.74 0.51 -9.75
C LEU A 79 -13.05 0.04 -11.03
N SER A 80 -13.77 -0.11 -12.12
CA SER A 80 -13.18 -0.60 -13.36
C SER A 80 -13.66 0.13 -14.62
N ILE A 81 -12.78 0.15 -15.63
CA ILE A 81 -13.11 0.43 -17.02
C ILE A 81 -12.78 -0.83 -17.82
N PRO A 82 -13.74 -1.50 -18.42
CA PRO A 82 -13.46 -2.67 -19.27
C PRO A 82 -12.79 -2.25 -20.58
N PRO A 83 -12.20 -3.18 -21.34
CA PRO A 83 -11.87 -2.94 -22.75
C PRO A 83 -13.11 -2.51 -23.54
N ASP A 84 -12.88 -1.90 -24.69
CA ASP A 84 -13.98 -1.57 -25.58
C ASP A 84 -14.54 -2.83 -26.31
N LYS A 85 -15.53 -2.64 -27.18
CA LYS A 85 -16.16 -3.74 -27.93
C LYS A 85 -15.22 -4.45 -28.91
N SER A 86 -14.10 -3.83 -29.24
CA SER A 86 -13.05 -4.36 -30.12
C SER A 86 -11.90 -4.98 -29.32
N ASP A 87 -12.06 -5.14 -28.00
CA ASP A 87 -11.03 -5.60 -27.09
C ASP A 87 -9.79 -4.69 -27.11
N GLU A 88 -10.00 -3.36 -27.12
CA GLU A 88 -8.95 -2.36 -27.08
C GLU A 88 -9.06 -1.44 -25.85
N PHE A 89 -7.93 -0.81 -25.48
CA PHE A 89 -7.92 0.16 -24.38
C PHE A 89 -8.81 1.36 -24.65
N GLN A 90 -9.60 1.79 -23.68
CA GLN A 90 -10.46 2.97 -23.79
C GLN A 90 -9.78 4.29 -23.41
N LEU A 91 -8.59 4.23 -22.81
CA LEU A 91 -7.72 5.37 -22.47
C LEU A 91 -6.28 5.06 -22.92
N GLU A 92 -5.37 6.04 -22.83
CA GLU A 92 -3.96 5.85 -23.19
C GLU A 92 -3.31 4.76 -22.30
N PRO A 93 -2.82 3.63 -22.86
CA PRO A 93 -2.34 2.49 -22.08
C PRO A 93 -0.96 2.68 -21.44
N ASN A 94 -0.22 3.73 -21.82
CA ASN A 94 1.13 3.99 -21.29
C ASN A 94 1.15 5.17 -20.32
N ALA A 95 0.01 5.48 -19.70
CA ALA A 95 -0.14 6.62 -18.81
C ALA A 95 -0.90 6.29 -17.52
N LEU A 96 -0.52 6.94 -16.44
CA LEU A 96 -1.35 7.09 -15.26
C LEU A 96 -2.32 8.24 -15.52
N HIS A 97 -3.61 7.94 -15.49
CA HIS A 97 -4.66 8.96 -15.62
C HIS A 97 -5.05 9.47 -14.24
N ILE A 98 -5.17 10.80 -14.09
CA ILE A 98 -5.52 11.43 -12.82
C ILE A 98 -6.59 12.49 -13.06
N TRP A 99 -7.69 12.43 -12.30
CA TRP A 99 -8.74 13.44 -12.24
C TRP A 99 -8.74 14.08 -10.84
N PRO A 100 -7.92 15.11 -10.59
CA PRO A 100 -7.88 15.79 -9.30
C PRO A 100 -9.12 16.69 -9.13
N ARG A 101 -9.68 16.72 -7.92
CA ARG A 101 -10.85 17.54 -7.54
C ARG A 101 -10.65 18.27 -6.21
N GLY A 102 -9.41 18.65 -5.91
CA GLY A 102 -9.03 19.34 -4.69
C GLY A 102 -8.97 18.40 -3.50
N LYS A 103 -10.09 18.13 -2.82
CA LYS A 103 -10.12 17.26 -1.64
C LYS A 103 -10.25 15.77 -1.95
N PHE A 104 -10.48 15.40 -3.19
CA PHE A 104 -10.63 14.00 -3.64
C PHE A 104 -10.13 13.86 -5.08
N MET A 105 -9.94 12.63 -5.52
CA MET A 105 -9.46 12.36 -6.87
C MET A 105 -9.87 10.97 -7.35
N LEU A 106 -9.82 10.79 -8.66
CA LEU A 106 -9.92 9.50 -9.34
C LEU A 106 -8.60 9.28 -10.08
N ILE A 107 -8.10 8.05 -10.08
CA ILE A 107 -6.98 7.64 -10.91
C ILE A 107 -7.37 6.41 -11.71
N ALA A 108 -6.71 6.17 -12.86
CA ALA A 108 -6.85 4.94 -13.61
C ALA A 108 -5.49 4.44 -14.10
N LEU A 109 -5.25 3.15 -13.92
CA LEU A 109 -4.04 2.44 -14.32
C LEU A 109 -4.40 1.29 -15.26
N PRO A 110 -3.65 1.11 -16.36
CA PRO A 110 -3.91 0.04 -17.33
C PRO A 110 -3.54 -1.34 -16.78
N ASN A 111 -4.31 -2.34 -17.15
CA ASN A 111 -4.09 -3.75 -16.87
C ASN A 111 -3.65 -4.52 -18.12
N MET A 112 -3.09 -5.71 -17.94
CA MET A 112 -2.64 -6.57 -19.03
C MET A 112 -3.79 -7.06 -19.94
N ASP A 113 -5.01 -7.12 -19.42
CA ASP A 113 -6.24 -7.51 -20.12
C ASP A 113 -6.92 -6.32 -20.81
N ARG A 114 -6.23 -5.20 -20.97
CA ARG A 114 -6.71 -3.96 -21.58
C ARG A 114 -7.84 -3.24 -20.84
N SER A 115 -8.18 -3.68 -19.65
CA SER A 115 -9.01 -2.94 -18.70
C SER A 115 -8.18 -1.87 -17.99
N PHE A 116 -8.86 -1.01 -17.22
CA PHE A 116 -8.19 -0.14 -16.23
C PHE A 116 -8.75 -0.41 -14.84
N THR A 117 -7.85 -0.54 -13.89
CA THR A 117 -8.21 -0.39 -12.47
C THR A 117 -8.37 1.09 -12.18
N VAL A 118 -9.57 1.47 -11.77
CA VAL A 118 -9.91 2.85 -11.43
C VAL A 118 -10.04 2.94 -9.91
N THR A 119 -9.33 3.88 -9.30
CA THR A 119 -9.38 4.06 -7.85
C THR A 119 -9.94 5.43 -7.51
N LEU A 120 -11.08 5.43 -6.80
CA LEU A 120 -11.69 6.63 -6.26
C LEU A 120 -11.20 6.86 -4.84
N PHE A 121 -10.55 7.99 -4.59
CA PHE A 121 -10.13 8.43 -3.27
C PHE A 121 -11.07 9.53 -2.78
N LEU A 122 -11.77 9.28 -1.66
CA LEU A 122 -12.65 10.25 -1.02
C LEU A 122 -12.30 10.43 0.46
N PRO A 123 -12.59 11.62 1.03
CA PRO A 123 -12.63 11.79 2.47
C PRO A 123 -13.59 10.78 3.14
N ASN A 124 -13.30 10.39 4.36
CA ASN A 124 -14.20 9.53 5.12
C ASN A 124 -15.47 10.28 5.54
N THR A 125 -15.34 11.58 5.82
CA THR A 125 -16.42 12.47 6.26
C THR A 125 -16.36 13.83 5.54
N GLY A 126 -17.47 14.55 5.51
CA GLY A 126 -17.60 15.86 4.85
C GLY A 126 -18.64 15.84 3.75
N ASP A 127 -18.79 16.97 3.02
CA ASP A 127 -19.86 17.17 2.04
C ASP A 127 -19.79 16.17 0.87
N ILE A 128 -18.59 15.89 0.39
CA ILE A 128 -18.31 14.84 -0.61
C ILE A 128 -17.40 13.83 0.05
N SER A 129 -17.94 12.67 0.43
CA SER A 129 -17.22 11.69 1.24
C SER A 129 -17.90 10.31 1.16
N PHE A 130 -17.22 9.27 1.63
CA PHE A 130 -17.83 7.95 1.78
C PHE A 130 -19.01 7.93 2.77
N SER A 131 -19.09 8.89 3.69
CA SER A 131 -20.22 9.03 4.60
C SER A 131 -21.48 9.61 3.96
N THR A 132 -21.37 10.31 2.84
CA THR A 132 -22.47 10.97 2.13
C THR A 132 -22.90 10.27 0.84
N VAL A 133 -22.01 9.54 0.18
CA VAL A 133 -22.31 8.78 -1.05
C VAL A 133 -22.79 7.37 -0.67
N ARG A 134 -24.11 7.23 -0.37
CA ARG A 134 -24.70 5.98 0.15
C ARG A 134 -25.76 5.38 -0.75
N SER A 135 -26.28 6.13 -1.69
CA SER A 135 -27.31 5.68 -2.63
C SER A 135 -26.83 5.75 -4.07
N LEU A 136 -27.60 5.12 -4.96
CA LEU A 136 -27.35 5.21 -6.41
C LEU A 136 -27.41 6.65 -6.90
N ASP A 137 -28.38 7.44 -6.38
CA ASP A 137 -28.55 8.84 -6.75
C ASP A 137 -27.37 9.70 -6.30
N ASP A 138 -26.83 9.45 -5.10
CA ASP A 138 -25.62 10.14 -4.60
C ASP A 138 -24.42 9.83 -5.49
N LEU A 139 -24.23 8.54 -5.83
CA LEU A 139 -23.14 8.09 -6.68
C LEU A 139 -23.22 8.68 -8.09
N ASN A 140 -24.41 8.62 -8.71
CA ASN A 140 -24.63 9.19 -10.04
C ASN A 140 -24.36 10.70 -10.01
N SER A 141 -24.90 11.42 -9.03
CA SER A 141 -24.68 12.86 -8.87
C SER A 141 -23.18 13.20 -8.68
N LEU A 142 -22.46 12.41 -7.91
CA LEU A 142 -21.02 12.57 -7.73
C LEU A 142 -20.28 12.46 -9.07
N PHE A 143 -20.55 11.40 -9.85
CA PHE A 143 -19.83 11.16 -11.09
C PHE A 143 -20.26 12.09 -12.21
N GLU A 144 -21.54 12.37 -12.38
CA GLU A 144 -22.06 13.31 -13.39
C GLU A 144 -21.49 14.72 -13.20
N LYS A 145 -21.35 15.16 -11.94
CA LYS A 145 -20.83 16.48 -11.63
C LYS A 145 -19.32 16.57 -11.73
N ASN A 146 -18.60 15.54 -11.31
CA ASN A 146 -17.14 15.62 -11.13
C ASN A 146 -16.33 14.85 -12.17
N PHE A 147 -16.90 13.79 -12.77
CA PHE A 147 -16.21 12.90 -13.70
C PHE A 147 -17.05 12.54 -14.94
N PRO A 148 -17.70 13.53 -15.60
CA PRO A 148 -18.64 13.26 -16.72
C PRO A 148 -17.95 12.63 -17.95
N ASP A 149 -16.67 12.90 -18.12
CA ASP A 149 -15.84 12.40 -19.20
C ASP A 149 -15.59 10.88 -19.12
N ILE A 150 -15.37 10.39 -17.91
CA ILE A 150 -15.06 8.97 -17.68
C ILE A 150 -16.31 8.13 -17.38
N LEU A 151 -17.39 8.73 -16.90
CA LEU A 151 -18.60 8.02 -16.48
C LEU A 151 -19.14 7.05 -17.55
N LYS A 152 -19.12 7.44 -18.82
CA LYS A 152 -19.57 6.61 -19.93
C LYS A 152 -18.69 5.38 -20.22
N LEU A 153 -17.47 5.34 -19.68
CA LEU A 153 -16.53 4.25 -19.82
C LEU A 153 -16.67 3.21 -18.70
N MET A 154 -17.52 3.46 -17.69
CA MET A 154 -17.67 2.68 -16.47
C MET A 154 -19.06 2.05 -16.35
N PRO A 155 -19.41 1.05 -17.20
CA PRO A 155 -20.75 0.46 -17.19
C PRO A 155 -21.06 -0.29 -15.89
N SER A 156 -20.04 -0.76 -15.16
CA SER A 156 -20.16 -1.46 -13.88
C SER A 156 -20.04 -0.56 -12.65
N LEU A 157 -19.97 0.77 -12.81
CA LEU A 157 -19.72 1.74 -11.73
C LEU A 157 -20.55 1.44 -10.46
N GLN A 158 -21.86 1.24 -10.62
CA GLN A 158 -22.76 1.02 -9.50
C GLN A 158 -22.47 -0.30 -8.79
N THR A 159 -22.31 -1.37 -9.55
CA THR A 159 -21.97 -2.69 -9.00
C THR A 159 -20.63 -2.66 -8.27
N ASP A 160 -19.58 -2.12 -8.90
CA ASP A 160 -18.25 -2.02 -8.32
C ASP A 160 -18.27 -1.20 -7.03
N TYR A 161 -18.95 -0.04 -7.06
CA TYR A 161 -18.98 0.85 -5.90
C TYR A 161 -19.64 0.22 -4.67
N PHE A 162 -20.76 -0.49 -4.84
CA PHE A 162 -21.50 -1.06 -3.71
C PHE A 162 -21.01 -2.45 -3.31
N SER A 163 -20.37 -3.21 -4.21
CA SER A 163 -19.89 -4.57 -3.92
C SER A 163 -18.44 -4.60 -3.42
N ASN A 164 -17.56 -3.73 -3.93
CA ASN A 164 -16.17 -3.75 -3.54
C ASN A 164 -15.97 -3.18 -2.13
N PRO A 165 -15.01 -3.68 -1.36
CA PRO A 165 -14.71 -3.15 -0.04
C PRO A 165 -14.17 -1.72 -0.13
N THR A 166 -14.36 -0.94 0.93
CA THR A 166 -13.72 0.35 1.10
C THR A 166 -12.39 0.15 1.83
N GLY A 167 -11.29 0.42 1.14
CA GLY A 167 -9.95 0.29 1.69
C GLY A 167 -9.56 1.52 2.52
N LYS A 168 -8.99 1.28 3.70
CA LYS A 168 -8.47 2.34 4.56
C LYS A 168 -7.09 2.78 4.08
N LEU A 169 -6.82 4.07 4.16
CA LEU A 169 -5.51 4.64 3.88
C LEU A 169 -4.84 5.12 5.16
N GLY A 170 -3.60 4.78 5.33
CA GLY A 170 -2.79 5.21 6.45
C GLY A 170 -1.34 4.76 6.30
N THR A 171 -0.51 5.29 7.18
CA THR A 171 0.92 4.97 7.22
C THR A 171 1.23 4.28 8.54
N VAL A 172 1.96 3.18 8.48
CA VAL A 172 2.50 2.48 9.64
C VAL A 172 3.90 3.00 9.91
N ARG A 173 4.16 3.36 11.18
CA ARG A 173 5.50 3.71 11.67
C ARG A 173 5.80 2.98 12.95
N CYS A 174 7.00 2.44 13.06
CA CYS A 174 7.49 1.76 14.26
C CYS A 174 8.84 2.34 14.69
N SER A 175 9.10 2.39 16.01
CA SER A 175 10.40 2.84 16.53
C SER A 175 11.54 1.90 16.13
N GLN A 176 11.26 0.61 16.02
CA GLN A 176 12.12 -0.44 15.48
C GLN A 176 11.26 -1.58 14.92
N TRP A 177 11.85 -2.48 14.13
CA TRP A 177 11.12 -3.54 13.43
C TRP A 177 11.39 -4.95 13.97
N ASN A 178 12.13 -5.06 15.07
CA ASN A 178 12.49 -6.37 15.64
C ASN A 178 12.37 -6.39 17.16
N VAL A 179 12.09 -7.56 17.70
CA VAL A 179 12.18 -7.91 19.12
C VAL A 179 12.70 -9.34 19.22
N ASN A 180 13.77 -9.56 19.99
CA ASN A 180 14.41 -10.87 20.11
C ASN A 180 14.71 -11.50 18.74
N GLU A 181 14.24 -12.72 18.48
CA GLU A 181 14.38 -13.43 17.21
C GLU A 181 13.13 -13.29 16.31
N SER A 182 12.45 -12.13 16.40
CA SER A 182 11.28 -11.80 15.59
C SER A 182 11.49 -10.47 14.88
N VAL A 183 11.08 -10.37 13.61
CA VAL A 183 11.21 -9.17 12.78
C VAL A 183 9.95 -8.93 11.96
N LEU A 184 9.59 -7.65 11.79
CA LEU A 184 8.55 -7.17 10.88
C LEU A 184 9.17 -6.83 9.53
N ILE A 185 8.49 -7.18 8.45
CA ILE A 185 8.85 -6.79 7.08
C ILE A 185 7.63 -6.31 6.29
N GLY A 186 7.86 -5.55 5.24
CA GLY A 186 6.79 -5.04 4.38
C GLY A 186 5.76 -4.21 5.15
N ASP A 187 4.49 -4.33 4.79
CA ASP A 187 3.41 -3.55 5.38
C ASP A 187 3.24 -3.77 6.89
N ALA A 188 3.73 -4.88 7.44
CA ALA A 188 3.75 -5.09 8.88
C ALA A 188 4.66 -4.08 9.60
N ALA A 189 5.77 -3.69 8.97
CA ALA A 189 6.74 -2.75 9.50
C ALA A 189 6.48 -1.29 9.08
N HIS A 190 6.09 -1.08 7.80
CA HIS A 190 6.09 0.25 7.15
C HIS A 190 5.03 0.38 6.04
N ALA A 191 3.79 -0.01 6.28
CA ALA A 191 2.72 0.24 5.31
C ALA A 191 2.67 1.73 4.93
N VAL A 192 2.59 2.01 3.64
CA VAL A 192 2.57 3.36 3.09
C VAL A 192 1.32 3.61 2.26
N VAL A 193 0.93 4.88 2.12
CA VAL A 193 -0.14 5.25 1.21
C VAL A 193 0.30 5.04 -0.25
N PRO A 194 -0.60 4.63 -1.19
CA PRO A 194 -0.22 4.09 -2.50
C PRO A 194 0.24 5.15 -3.53
N PHE A 195 0.32 6.41 -3.17
CA PHE A 195 0.48 7.52 -4.12
C PHE A 195 1.87 7.63 -4.76
N PHE A 196 2.86 6.91 -4.25
CA PHE A 196 4.19 6.80 -4.88
C PHE A 196 4.39 5.46 -5.60
N GLY A 197 3.45 4.50 -5.43
CA GLY A 197 3.49 3.18 -6.07
C GLY A 197 4.65 2.28 -5.59
N GLN A 198 5.28 2.56 -4.46
CA GLN A 198 6.51 1.89 -4.02
C GLN A 198 6.34 0.90 -2.87
N GLY A 199 5.14 0.74 -2.30
CA GLY A 199 4.93 -0.16 -1.15
C GLY A 199 5.35 -1.60 -1.42
N MET A 200 4.93 -2.17 -2.56
CA MET A 200 5.31 -3.53 -2.97
C MET A 200 6.83 -3.64 -3.23
N ASN A 201 7.42 -2.66 -3.92
CA ASN A 201 8.86 -2.64 -4.21
C ASN A 201 9.68 -2.59 -2.92
N ALA A 202 9.31 -1.74 -1.97
CA ALA A 202 9.96 -1.64 -0.66
C ALA A 202 9.87 -2.95 0.12
N SER A 203 8.69 -3.62 0.10
CA SER A 203 8.49 -4.92 0.75
C SER A 203 9.34 -6.03 0.13
N PHE A 204 9.48 -6.07 -1.20
CA PHE A 204 10.39 -7.03 -1.85
C PHE A 204 11.86 -6.69 -1.63
N GLU A 205 12.20 -5.42 -1.51
CA GLU A 205 13.56 -5.02 -1.14
C GLU A 205 13.91 -5.47 0.28
N ASP A 206 12.97 -5.44 1.23
CA ASP A 206 13.16 -6.01 2.56
C ASP A 206 13.55 -7.50 2.47
N CYS A 207 12.83 -8.28 1.66
CA CYS A 207 13.17 -9.69 1.43
C CYS A 207 14.58 -9.85 0.85
N THR A 208 14.96 -9.00 -0.12
CA THR A 208 16.27 -9.03 -0.75
C THR A 208 17.39 -8.71 0.24
N VAL A 209 17.23 -7.63 1.01
CA VAL A 209 18.23 -7.20 2.01
C VAL A 209 18.34 -8.23 3.14
N LEU A 210 17.21 -8.74 3.65
CA LEU A 210 17.20 -9.75 4.69
C LEU A 210 17.92 -11.02 4.21
N ASN A 211 17.63 -11.50 3.00
CA ASN A 211 18.30 -12.67 2.42
C ASN A 211 19.80 -12.48 2.29
N GLN A 212 20.27 -11.31 1.88
CA GLN A 212 21.71 -11.00 1.81
C GLN A 212 22.38 -11.00 3.19
N MET A 213 21.64 -10.67 4.26
CA MET A 213 22.17 -10.63 5.62
C MET A 213 22.19 -12.01 6.29
N ILE A 214 21.34 -12.96 5.89
CA ILE A 214 21.28 -14.33 6.46
C ILE A 214 22.62 -15.04 6.35
N ASP A 215 23.38 -14.83 5.30
CA ASP A 215 24.68 -15.49 5.06
C ASP A 215 25.81 -14.96 5.98
N SER A 216 25.56 -13.97 6.81
CA SER A 216 26.61 -13.29 7.61
C SER A 216 27.02 -14.00 8.91
N SER A 217 26.53 -15.22 9.18
CA SER A 217 26.90 -16.08 10.34
C SER A 217 26.69 -15.47 11.74
N VAL A 218 25.88 -14.44 11.90
CA VAL A 218 25.45 -13.87 13.19
C VAL A 218 24.15 -14.54 13.65
N GLY A 219 23.86 -14.48 14.97
CA GLY A 219 22.57 -14.94 15.50
C GLY A 219 21.38 -14.12 14.98
N TRP A 220 20.20 -14.72 14.98
CA TRP A 220 18.98 -14.08 14.46
C TRP A 220 18.66 -12.75 15.11
N LYS A 221 18.87 -12.60 16.41
CA LYS A 221 18.65 -11.36 17.14
C LYS A 221 19.50 -10.22 16.58
N ASP A 222 20.81 -10.43 16.44
CA ASP A 222 21.74 -9.40 15.95
C ASP A 222 21.52 -9.09 14.47
N LEU A 223 21.13 -10.12 13.69
CA LEU A 223 20.77 -9.95 12.29
C LEU A 223 19.54 -9.07 12.14
N PHE A 224 18.46 -9.34 12.90
CA PHE A 224 17.23 -8.59 12.83
C PHE A 224 17.36 -7.17 13.35
N GLU A 225 18.19 -6.94 14.38
CA GLU A 225 18.54 -5.60 14.83
C GLU A 225 19.25 -4.81 13.74
N SER A 226 20.28 -5.40 13.13
CA SER A 226 21.03 -4.76 12.03
C SER A 226 20.14 -4.50 10.80
N PHE A 227 19.25 -5.43 10.45
CA PHE A 227 18.26 -5.27 9.40
C PHE A 227 17.30 -4.11 9.70
N SER A 228 16.72 -4.08 10.90
CA SER A 228 15.81 -3.03 11.35
C SER A 228 16.44 -1.64 11.25
N ILE A 229 17.68 -1.47 11.75
CA ILE A 229 18.41 -0.20 11.67
C ILE A 229 18.62 0.22 10.22
N LYS A 230 19.05 -0.70 9.37
CA LYS A 230 19.36 -0.42 7.96
C LYS A 230 18.12 -0.04 7.17
N ARG A 231 17.06 -0.84 7.25
CA ARG A 231 15.87 -0.70 6.40
C ARG A 231 14.89 0.37 6.84
N LYS A 232 14.83 0.63 8.16
CA LYS A 232 13.91 1.64 8.69
C LYS A 232 14.13 3.03 8.10
N ILE A 233 15.37 3.41 7.81
CA ILE A 233 15.71 4.70 7.21
C ILE A 233 15.03 4.84 5.84
N ASP A 234 15.11 3.81 5.00
CA ASP A 234 14.52 3.80 3.67
C ASP A 234 12.99 3.72 3.73
N GLY A 235 12.45 2.88 4.63
CA GLY A 235 11.00 2.74 4.85
C GLY A 235 10.35 4.04 5.30
N ASP A 236 10.98 4.77 6.25
CA ASP A 236 10.49 6.08 6.70
C ASP A 236 10.55 7.12 5.56
N ALA A 237 11.62 7.12 4.77
CA ALA A 237 11.77 8.04 3.64
C ALA A 237 10.68 7.81 2.57
N ILE A 238 10.40 6.54 2.21
CA ILE A 238 9.31 6.21 1.27
C ILE A 238 7.96 6.61 1.83
N ALA A 239 7.70 6.45 3.13
CA ALA A 239 6.48 6.87 3.78
C ALA A 239 6.27 8.39 3.68
N ASP A 240 7.33 9.18 3.93
CA ASP A 240 7.29 10.65 3.80
C ASP A 240 7.04 11.07 2.35
N MET A 241 7.76 10.48 1.39
CA MET A 241 7.60 10.76 -0.04
C MET A 241 6.19 10.42 -0.53
N ALA A 242 5.60 9.32 -0.06
CA ALA A 242 4.25 8.91 -0.44
C ALA A 242 3.18 9.89 0.07
N LEU A 243 3.32 10.40 1.29
CA LEU A 243 2.44 11.43 1.86
C LEU A 243 2.57 12.76 1.14
N GLU A 244 3.79 13.20 0.85
CA GLU A 244 4.04 14.42 0.06
C GLU A 244 3.44 14.31 -1.33
N ASN A 245 3.62 13.17 -2.01
CA ASN A 245 3.05 12.95 -3.33
C ASN A 245 1.52 12.95 -3.32
N TYR A 246 0.89 12.42 -2.27
CA TYR A 246 -0.56 12.51 -2.10
C TYR A 246 -1.03 13.96 -2.13
N ILE A 247 -0.41 14.84 -1.34
CA ILE A 247 -0.76 16.26 -1.29
C ILE A 247 -0.55 16.92 -2.65
N GLU A 248 0.54 16.59 -3.32
CA GLU A 248 0.87 17.11 -4.66
C GLU A 248 -0.19 16.69 -5.69
N MET A 249 -0.49 15.40 -5.79
CA MET A 249 -1.49 14.86 -6.74
C MET A 249 -2.88 15.41 -6.49
N ARG A 250 -3.27 15.55 -5.23
CA ARG A 250 -4.60 16.03 -4.84
C ARG A 250 -4.78 17.54 -5.08
N ASP A 251 -3.78 18.34 -4.71
CA ASP A 251 -3.93 19.79 -4.54
C ASP A 251 -3.16 20.63 -5.57
N SER A 252 -2.16 20.07 -6.23
CA SER A 252 -1.14 20.86 -6.94
C SER A 252 -1.07 20.62 -8.45
N VAL A 253 -1.39 19.45 -8.95
CA VAL A 253 -1.17 19.07 -10.37
C VAL A 253 -1.91 19.94 -11.39
N ASN A 254 -2.97 20.67 -11.00
CA ASN A 254 -3.70 21.59 -11.85
C ASN A 254 -3.29 23.07 -11.68
N LYS A 255 -2.28 23.36 -10.87
CA LYS A 255 -1.84 24.76 -10.65
C LYS A 255 -0.76 25.13 -11.66
N ASP A 256 -0.88 26.32 -12.27
CA ASP A 256 0.11 26.83 -13.24
C ASP A 256 1.53 26.82 -12.68
N ARG A 257 1.69 27.14 -11.39
CA ARG A 257 2.99 27.08 -10.72
C ARG A 257 3.60 25.68 -10.75
N PHE A 258 2.81 24.65 -10.53
CA PHE A 258 3.25 23.26 -10.56
C PHE A 258 3.67 22.85 -11.98
N LEU A 259 2.84 23.16 -12.98
CA LEU A 259 3.10 22.88 -14.39
C LEU A 259 4.41 23.56 -14.85
N ASN A 260 4.60 24.83 -14.50
CA ASN A 260 5.81 25.58 -14.83
C ASN A 260 7.06 24.99 -14.13
N GLN A 261 6.93 24.53 -12.88
CA GLN A 261 8.03 23.88 -12.17
C GLN A 261 8.41 22.56 -12.84
N ARG A 262 7.43 21.73 -13.20
CA ARG A 262 7.65 20.45 -13.90
C ARG A 262 8.32 20.67 -15.28
N ASP A 263 7.92 21.69 -16.01
CA ASP A 263 8.54 22.06 -17.29
C ASP A 263 10.01 22.47 -17.10
N LEU A 264 10.30 23.23 -16.04
CA LEU A 264 11.66 23.61 -15.69
C LEU A 264 12.51 22.39 -15.29
N GLU A 265 11.99 21.49 -14.45
CA GLU A 265 12.66 20.27 -14.03
C GLU A 265 13.01 19.40 -15.24
N ARG A 266 12.07 19.20 -16.17
CA ARG A 266 12.31 18.49 -17.42
C ARG A 266 13.38 19.13 -18.29
N GLN A 267 13.40 20.45 -18.38
CA GLN A 267 14.44 21.18 -19.14
C GLN A 267 15.81 21.04 -18.48
N LEU A 268 15.87 21.07 -17.14
CA LEU A 268 17.11 20.86 -16.39
C LEU A 268 17.65 19.44 -16.57
N GLU A 269 16.82 18.43 -16.51
CA GLU A 269 17.18 17.03 -16.70
C GLU A 269 17.72 16.78 -18.12
N LEU A 270 17.05 17.33 -19.16
CA LEU A 270 17.51 17.25 -20.53
C LEU A 270 18.85 17.97 -20.76
N LYS A 271 19.08 19.08 -20.06
CA LYS A 271 20.26 19.91 -20.23
C LYS A 271 21.45 19.46 -19.37
N PHE A 272 21.17 18.85 -18.23
CA PHE A 272 22.17 18.45 -17.23
C PHE A 272 21.90 17.03 -16.69
N PRO A 273 21.86 15.99 -17.54
CA PRO A 273 21.43 14.64 -17.16
C PRO A 273 22.30 14.01 -16.07
N ASP A 274 23.58 14.40 -15.98
CA ASP A 274 24.52 13.88 -14.98
C ASP A 274 24.50 14.66 -13.64
N GLN A 275 23.79 15.78 -13.57
CA GLN A 275 23.80 16.68 -12.41
C GLN A 275 22.42 16.93 -11.81
N PHE A 276 21.37 16.69 -12.57
CA PHE A 276 20.01 16.89 -12.14
C PHE A 276 19.14 15.69 -12.53
N ILE A 277 18.53 15.08 -11.54
CA ILE A 277 17.55 14.02 -11.68
C ILE A 277 16.24 14.54 -11.11
N SER A 278 15.17 14.50 -11.90
CA SER A 278 13.88 14.94 -11.41
C SER A 278 13.30 13.91 -10.42
N ARG A 279 12.40 14.35 -9.54
CA ARG A 279 11.81 13.49 -8.50
C ARG A 279 11.08 12.26 -9.06
N TYR A 280 10.67 12.30 -10.33
CA TYR A 280 9.86 11.27 -10.98
C TYR A 280 10.51 10.65 -12.22
N SER A 281 11.82 10.77 -12.38
CA SER A 281 12.59 10.13 -13.45
C SER A 281 13.15 8.78 -13.06
#